data_8eadf98ba97ce22b9e9642480da06508
#
_entry.id   8eadf98ba97ce22b9e9642480da06508
#
_cell.length_a   1.000
_cell.length_b   1.000
_cell.length_c   1.000
_cell.angle_alpha   90.00
_cell.angle_beta   90.00
_cell.angle_gamma   90.00
#
_symmetry.space_group_name_H-M   'P 1'
#
loop_
_entity.id
_entity.type
_entity.pdbx_description
1 polymer ?
#
loop_
_entity_poly.entity_id
_entity_poly.type
_entity_poly.pdbx_seq_one_letter_code
_entity_poly.pdbx_strand_id
1 'polypeptide(L)'
;EEGHVYGFLGPNGAGKSTTMNIITGCLSATSGRVRIDGHDIFEEPGAAKRLIGYLPEQPPLYLNETPVEYLRFVGEAKGLRGGALERQIAEVVEQTRLTGVRHRCISALSKGYRQRVGIAQALLGSPRVIILDEPTVGLDPLQIIEIRELIRQLGQTHTVLFSSHILSEVQTICDQILMIAHGKLAAFGAPDELESRLLTPNEITLTAEGTEEQVRALLDGIGAITGRSITAEEGGLVTARLKTGREASLHDVSRALFFAFAGAGGPLLEMALKKANLEDIFIELTEQSAEAPAAAEGEEGQA
;
A
#
# COMPACT_ATOMS: atom_id res chain seq x y z
N GLU A 1 11.38 6.05 -11.54
CA GLU A 1 12.85 5.96 -11.67
C GLU A 1 13.26 4.49 -11.65
N GLU A 2 14.32 4.15 -12.38
CA GLU A 2 14.85 2.78 -12.44
C GLU A 2 15.48 2.42 -11.07
N GLY A 3 15.30 1.18 -10.62
CA GLY A 3 15.81 0.76 -9.33
C GLY A 3 14.95 1.17 -8.12
N HIS A 4 13.64 1.43 -8.32
CA HIS A 4 12.73 1.83 -7.27
C HIS A 4 11.47 0.97 -7.23
N VAL A 5 10.96 0.76 -6.02
CA VAL A 5 9.69 0.09 -5.76
C VAL A 5 8.63 1.14 -5.41
N TYR A 6 7.58 1.20 -6.20
CA TYR A 6 6.44 2.07 -6.01
C TYR A 6 5.25 1.25 -5.50
N GLY A 7 4.67 1.67 -4.37
CA GLY A 7 3.45 1.09 -3.82
C GLY A 7 2.22 1.87 -4.26
N PHE A 8 1.24 1.21 -4.85
CA PHE A 8 -0.04 1.79 -5.21
C PHE A 8 -1.09 1.36 -4.18
N LEU A 9 -1.29 2.19 -3.17
CA LEU A 9 -2.11 1.91 -1.99
C LEU A 9 -3.51 2.50 -2.13
N GLY A 10 -4.52 1.74 -1.79
CA GLY A 10 -5.90 2.24 -1.75
C GLY A 10 -6.88 1.15 -1.31
N PRO A 11 -8.07 1.52 -0.80
CA PRO A 11 -9.11 0.55 -0.46
C PRO A 11 -9.63 -0.19 -1.70
N ASN A 12 -10.42 -1.23 -1.48
CA ASN A 12 -11.12 -1.90 -2.57
C ASN A 12 -12.09 -0.92 -3.24
N GLY A 13 -12.12 -0.94 -4.57
CA GLY A 13 -12.94 0.00 -5.34
C GLY A 13 -12.31 1.39 -5.55
N ALA A 14 -11.14 1.70 -4.99
CA ALA A 14 -10.48 3.00 -5.17
C ALA A 14 -10.00 3.28 -6.61
N GLY A 15 -9.99 2.27 -7.49
CA GLY A 15 -9.54 2.40 -8.87
C GLY A 15 -8.15 1.83 -9.17
N LYS A 16 -7.53 1.08 -8.24
CA LYS A 16 -6.18 0.50 -8.43
C LYS A 16 -6.07 -0.34 -9.69
N SER A 17 -6.84 -1.43 -9.78
CA SER A 17 -6.78 -2.35 -10.94
C SER A 17 -7.21 -1.66 -12.25
N THR A 18 -8.16 -0.71 -12.18
CA THR A 18 -8.52 0.11 -13.36
C THR A 18 -7.32 0.91 -13.84
N THR A 19 -6.60 1.57 -12.95
CA THR A 19 -5.38 2.34 -13.28
C THR A 19 -4.29 1.41 -13.84
N MET A 20 -4.06 0.25 -13.22
CA MET A 20 -3.10 -0.75 -13.72
C MET A 20 -3.45 -1.21 -15.13
N ASN A 21 -4.74 -1.49 -15.40
CA ASN A 21 -5.22 -1.88 -16.73
C ASN A 21 -5.03 -0.77 -17.78
N ILE A 22 -5.16 0.51 -17.39
CA ILE A 22 -4.88 1.64 -18.28
C ILE A 22 -3.37 1.74 -18.56
N ILE A 23 -2.53 1.63 -17.53
CA ILE A 23 -1.06 1.72 -17.67
C ILE A 23 -0.53 0.58 -18.55
N THR A 24 -1.10 -0.61 -18.44
CA THR A 24 -0.70 -1.79 -19.26
C THR A 24 -1.34 -1.81 -20.65
N GLY A 25 -2.21 -0.84 -20.95
CA GLY A 25 -2.93 -0.77 -22.23
C GLY A 25 -3.96 -1.88 -22.43
N CYS A 26 -4.47 -2.45 -21.34
CA CYS A 26 -5.61 -3.38 -21.34
C CYS A 26 -6.94 -2.63 -21.39
N LEU A 27 -6.98 -1.39 -20.91
CA LEU A 27 -8.13 -0.50 -20.91
C LEU A 27 -7.72 0.88 -21.45
N SER A 28 -8.55 1.48 -22.29
CA SER A 28 -8.32 2.83 -22.80
C SER A 28 -8.68 3.88 -21.74
N ALA A 29 -7.85 4.91 -21.59
CA ALA A 29 -8.19 6.06 -20.79
C ALA A 29 -9.20 6.96 -21.51
N THR A 30 -10.17 7.53 -20.77
CA THR A 30 -11.11 8.53 -21.31
C THR A 30 -10.36 9.84 -21.65
N SER A 31 -9.33 10.17 -20.89
CA SER A 31 -8.47 11.34 -21.11
C SER A 31 -7.10 11.13 -20.48
N GLY A 32 -6.14 11.97 -20.84
CA GLY A 32 -4.76 11.84 -20.37
C GLY A 32 -3.92 10.95 -21.25
N ARG A 33 -2.65 10.72 -20.86
CA ARG A 33 -1.66 9.91 -21.59
C ARG A 33 -0.85 9.07 -20.62
N VAL A 34 -0.47 7.88 -21.08
CA VAL A 34 0.46 6.99 -20.38
C VAL A 34 1.67 6.77 -21.27
N ARG A 35 2.86 7.04 -20.74
CA ARG A 35 4.12 6.82 -21.44
C ARG A 35 5.03 5.91 -20.63
N ILE A 36 5.63 4.94 -21.31
CA ILE A 36 6.61 4.04 -20.73
C ILE A 36 7.92 4.24 -21.49
N ASP A 37 8.92 4.77 -20.81
CA ASP A 37 10.22 5.11 -21.42
C ASP A 37 10.08 5.95 -22.70
N GLY A 38 9.18 6.94 -22.68
CA GLY A 38 8.89 7.84 -23.79
C GLY A 38 7.83 7.34 -24.78
N HIS A 39 7.55 6.03 -24.86
CA HIS A 39 6.56 5.44 -25.75
C HIS A 39 5.15 5.54 -25.17
N ASP A 40 4.23 6.10 -25.96
CA ASP A 40 2.82 6.16 -25.57
C ASP A 40 2.16 4.80 -25.70
N ILE A 41 1.44 4.35 -24.65
CA ILE A 41 0.87 3.01 -24.60
C ILE A 41 -0.23 2.76 -25.64
N PHE A 42 -0.86 3.83 -26.13
CA PHE A 42 -1.96 3.75 -27.11
C PHE A 42 -1.49 4.08 -28.52
N GLU A 43 -0.54 5.01 -28.69
CA GLU A 43 0.00 5.39 -29.99
C GLU A 43 1.08 4.40 -30.47
N GLU A 44 1.91 3.88 -29.53
CA GLU A 44 3.02 2.96 -29.81
C GLU A 44 2.93 1.66 -28.96
N PRO A 45 1.78 0.93 -28.94
CA PRO A 45 1.55 -0.16 -28.00
C PRO A 45 2.60 -1.28 -28.11
N GLY A 46 3.11 -1.54 -29.29
CA GLY A 46 4.12 -2.57 -29.52
C GLY A 46 5.47 -2.25 -28.87
N ALA A 47 5.88 -0.98 -28.85
CA ALA A 47 7.10 -0.53 -28.18
C ALA A 47 6.89 -0.48 -26.66
N ALA A 48 5.84 0.19 -26.20
CA ALA A 48 5.54 0.37 -24.78
C ALA A 48 5.32 -0.96 -24.05
N LYS A 49 4.50 -1.88 -24.60
CA LYS A 49 4.19 -3.18 -23.96
C LYS A 49 5.40 -4.12 -23.85
N ARG A 50 6.41 -4.00 -24.71
CA ARG A 50 7.66 -4.77 -24.56
C ARG A 50 8.45 -4.37 -23.32
N LEU A 51 8.29 -3.15 -22.85
CA LEU A 51 8.96 -2.62 -21.66
C LEU A 51 8.23 -2.96 -20.36
N ILE A 52 7.03 -3.56 -20.45
CA ILE A 52 6.19 -3.87 -19.30
C ILE A 52 6.14 -5.39 -19.06
N GLY A 53 6.37 -5.79 -17.82
CA GLY A 53 5.97 -7.08 -17.27
C GLY A 53 4.72 -6.89 -16.40
N TYR A 54 3.65 -7.61 -16.66
CA TYR A 54 2.40 -7.46 -15.92
C TYR A 54 1.93 -8.76 -15.30
N LEU A 55 1.62 -8.70 -14.01
CA LEU A 55 0.93 -9.72 -13.25
C LEU A 55 -0.44 -9.15 -12.83
N PRO A 56 -1.55 -9.58 -13.38
CA PRO A 56 -2.88 -9.23 -12.89
C PRO A 56 -3.18 -9.95 -11.57
N GLU A 57 -4.14 -9.46 -10.79
CA GLU A 57 -4.60 -10.06 -9.53
C GLU A 57 -4.89 -11.57 -9.66
N GLN A 58 -5.51 -11.97 -10.78
CA GLN A 58 -5.74 -13.37 -11.12
C GLN A 58 -4.91 -13.74 -12.35
N PRO A 59 -3.72 -14.35 -12.17
CA PRO A 59 -2.87 -14.72 -13.30
C PRO A 59 -3.58 -15.74 -14.21
N PRO A 60 -3.60 -15.52 -15.55
CA PRO A 60 -4.23 -16.42 -16.51
C PRO A 60 -3.34 -17.64 -16.81
N LEU A 61 -3.10 -18.47 -15.79
CA LEU A 61 -2.20 -19.61 -15.89
C LEU A 61 -2.87 -20.80 -16.61
N TYR A 62 -2.10 -21.51 -17.44
CA TYR A 62 -2.54 -22.76 -18.04
C TYR A 62 -2.32 -23.91 -17.05
N LEU A 63 -3.40 -24.26 -16.34
CA LEU A 63 -3.33 -25.16 -15.17
C LEU A 63 -2.86 -26.59 -15.51
N ASN A 64 -3.02 -27.03 -16.74
CA ASN A 64 -2.61 -28.36 -17.21
C ASN A 64 -1.13 -28.43 -17.64
N GLU A 65 -0.46 -27.29 -17.78
CA GLU A 65 0.93 -27.18 -18.15
C GLU A 65 1.84 -27.15 -16.90
N THR A 66 3.12 -27.42 -17.10
CA THR A 66 4.15 -27.16 -16.11
C THR A 66 4.62 -25.70 -16.18
N PRO A 67 5.24 -25.12 -15.14
CA PRO A 67 5.83 -23.80 -15.19
C PRO A 67 6.74 -23.58 -16.40
N VAL A 68 7.60 -24.53 -16.74
CA VAL A 68 8.52 -24.39 -17.88
C VAL A 68 7.77 -24.36 -19.22
N GLU A 69 6.77 -25.21 -19.42
CA GLU A 69 5.97 -25.23 -20.65
C GLU A 69 5.16 -23.93 -20.79
N TYR A 70 4.52 -23.49 -19.71
CA TYR A 70 3.80 -22.22 -19.70
C TYR A 70 4.73 -21.02 -19.99
N LEU A 71 5.88 -20.94 -19.32
CA LEU A 71 6.85 -19.87 -19.54
C LEU A 71 7.42 -19.88 -20.97
N ARG A 72 7.62 -21.06 -21.57
CA ARG A 72 8.03 -21.19 -22.98
C ARG A 72 6.95 -20.61 -23.89
N PHE A 73 5.70 -20.97 -23.71
CA PHE A 73 4.59 -20.42 -24.46
C PHE A 73 4.53 -18.88 -24.36
N VAL A 74 4.63 -18.33 -23.15
CA VAL A 74 4.61 -16.87 -22.93
C VAL A 74 5.82 -16.19 -23.56
N GLY A 75 7.02 -16.77 -23.40
CA GLY A 75 8.24 -16.24 -23.99
C GLY A 75 8.19 -16.22 -25.53
N GLU A 76 7.64 -17.28 -26.13
CA GLU A 76 7.41 -17.33 -27.58
C GLU A 76 6.40 -16.27 -28.04
N ALA A 77 5.32 -16.04 -27.29
CA ALA A 77 4.36 -14.98 -27.56
C ALA A 77 4.99 -13.58 -27.48
N LYS A 78 5.94 -13.38 -26.55
CA LYS A 78 6.74 -12.15 -26.47
C LYS A 78 7.84 -12.03 -27.54
N GLY A 79 8.01 -13.02 -28.42
CA GLY A 79 8.96 -12.99 -29.52
C GLY A 79 10.34 -13.59 -29.20
N LEU A 80 10.52 -14.17 -28.01
CA LEU A 80 11.76 -14.88 -27.66
C LEU A 80 11.84 -16.21 -28.40
N ARG A 81 13.05 -16.65 -28.78
CA ARG A 81 13.26 -17.90 -29.55
C ARG A 81 14.58 -18.57 -29.15
N GLY A 82 14.62 -19.89 -29.37
CA GLY A 82 15.83 -20.70 -29.28
C GLY A 82 16.57 -20.59 -27.96
N GLY A 83 17.89 -20.58 -27.99
CA GLY A 83 18.73 -20.55 -26.78
C GLY A 83 18.57 -19.31 -25.91
N ALA A 84 18.11 -18.18 -26.45
CA ALA A 84 17.80 -16.98 -25.65
C ALA A 84 16.56 -17.19 -24.77
N LEU A 85 15.52 -17.83 -25.32
CA LEU A 85 14.32 -18.20 -24.58
C LEU A 85 14.64 -19.16 -23.42
N GLU A 86 15.38 -20.24 -23.71
CA GLU A 86 15.70 -21.24 -22.66
C GLU A 86 16.55 -20.65 -21.52
N ARG A 87 17.50 -19.76 -21.85
CA ARG A 87 18.28 -19.03 -20.82
C ARG A 87 17.38 -18.16 -19.95
N GLN A 88 16.51 -17.36 -20.56
CA GLN A 88 15.60 -16.51 -19.76
C GLN A 88 14.63 -17.32 -18.91
N ILE A 89 14.10 -18.46 -19.41
CA ILE A 89 13.27 -19.37 -18.63
C ILE A 89 14.07 -19.87 -17.41
N ALA A 90 15.32 -20.30 -17.60
CA ALA A 90 16.13 -20.77 -16.48
C ALA A 90 16.38 -19.68 -15.44
N GLU A 91 16.69 -18.45 -15.89
CA GLU A 91 16.91 -17.29 -15.04
C GLU A 91 15.64 -16.92 -14.21
N VAL A 92 14.47 -16.78 -14.86
CA VAL A 92 13.25 -16.42 -14.15
C VAL A 92 12.75 -17.52 -13.21
N VAL A 93 12.95 -18.79 -13.56
CA VAL A 93 12.65 -19.96 -12.71
C VAL A 93 13.50 -19.94 -11.43
N GLU A 94 14.79 -19.58 -11.55
CA GLU A 94 15.68 -19.45 -10.40
C GLU A 94 15.32 -18.23 -9.56
N GLN A 95 15.18 -17.05 -10.15
CA GLN A 95 14.81 -15.79 -9.46
C GLN A 95 13.51 -15.93 -8.67
N THR A 96 12.50 -16.60 -9.24
CA THR A 96 11.20 -16.81 -8.59
C THR A 96 11.14 -18.05 -7.71
N ARG A 97 12.26 -18.77 -7.50
CA ARG A 97 12.38 -19.98 -6.67
C ARG A 97 11.42 -21.10 -7.10
N LEU A 98 11.25 -21.28 -8.41
CA LEU A 98 10.42 -22.35 -8.99
C LEU A 98 11.19 -23.63 -9.33
N THR A 99 12.51 -23.66 -9.13
CA THR A 99 13.41 -24.77 -9.54
C THR A 99 12.91 -26.14 -9.08
N GLY A 100 12.45 -26.26 -7.82
CA GLY A 100 11.98 -27.52 -7.24
C GLY A 100 10.63 -28.01 -7.78
N VAL A 101 9.85 -27.15 -8.43
CA VAL A 101 8.48 -27.43 -8.92
C VAL A 101 8.30 -27.21 -10.40
N ARG A 102 9.36 -26.83 -11.13
CA ARG A 102 9.34 -26.39 -12.54
C ARG A 102 8.72 -27.40 -13.53
N HIS A 103 8.70 -28.69 -13.16
CA HIS A 103 8.14 -29.78 -13.96
C HIS A 103 6.87 -30.39 -13.36
N ARG A 104 6.32 -29.80 -12.30
CA ARG A 104 5.03 -30.21 -11.74
C ARG A 104 3.91 -29.43 -12.42
N CYS A 105 2.78 -30.08 -12.66
CA CYS A 105 1.61 -29.43 -13.23
C CYS A 105 1.16 -28.22 -12.37
N ILE A 106 0.88 -27.09 -13.00
CA ILE A 106 0.49 -25.83 -12.30
C ILE A 106 -0.76 -26.06 -11.44
N SER A 107 -1.70 -26.91 -11.87
CA SER A 107 -2.87 -27.28 -11.07
C SER A 107 -2.52 -27.92 -9.72
N ALA A 108 -1.38 -28.59 -9.63
CA ALA A 108 -0.90 -29.25 -8.39
C ALA A 108 -0.04 -28.35 -7.50
N LEU A 109 0.15 -27.08 -7.88
CA LEU A 109 0.92 -26.11 -7.11
C LEU A 109 0.03 -25.36 -6.09
N SER A 110 0.61 -24.96 -4.96
CA SER A 110 -0.03 -24.06 -4.01
C SER A 110 -0.27 -22.68 -4.64
N LYS A 111 -1.15 -21.88 -4.04
CA LYS A 111 -1.44 -20.50 -4.51
C LYS A 111 -0.15 -19.68 -4.61
N GLY A 112 0.74 -19.74 -3.62
CA GLY A 112 2.01 -19.02 -3.62
C GLY A 112 2.94 -19.44 -4.75
N TYR A 113 3.02 -20.71 -5.08
CA TYR A 113 3.77 -21.17 -6.26
C TYR A 113 3.14 -20.71 -7.57
N ARG A 114 1.82 -20.70 -7.69
CA ARG A 114 1.12 -20.14 -8.86
C ARG A 114 1.40 -18.64 -9.00
N GLN A 115 1.41 -17.91 -7.89
CA GLN A 115 1.77 -16.49 -7.89
C GLN A 115 3.20 -16.26 -8.40
N ARG A 116 4.16 -17.10 -7.97
CA ARG A 116 5.54 -17.07 -8.47
C ARG A 116 5.64 -17.38 -9.97
N VAL A 117 4.83 -18.30 -10.49
CA VAL A 117 4.73 -18.55 -11.94
C VAL A 117 4.23 -17.31 -12.65
N GLY A 118 3.22 -16.60 -12.09
CA GLY A 118 2.72 -15.34 -12.61
C GLY A 118 3.78 -14.23 -12.60
N ILE A 119 4.60 -14.13 -11.54
CA ILE A 119 5.72 -13.18 -11.51
C ILE A 119 6.78 -13.58 -12.55
N ALA A 120 7.13 -14.86 -12.64
CA ALA A 120 8.11 -15.34 -13.63
C ALA A 120 7.70 -15.00 -15.07
N GLN A 121 6.43 -15.15 -15.43
CA GLN A 121 5.92 -14.76 -16.75
C GLN A 121 6.04 -13.24 -17.01
N ALA A 122 5.86 -12.42 -15.96
CA ALA A 122 6.02 -10.97 -16.08
C ALA A 122 7.47 -10.60 -16.39
N LEU A 123 8.45 -11.31 -15.83
CA LEU A 123 9.89 -11.07 -16.01
C LEU A 123 10.43 -11.46 -17.39
N LEU A 124 9.75 -12.35 -18.15
CA LEU A 124 10.18 -12.74 -19.49
C LEU A 124 10.24 -11.53 -20.43
N GLY A 125 11.31 -11.43 -21.19
CA GLY A 125 11.58 -10.31 -22.10
C GLY A 125 12.36 -9.18 -21.43
N SER A 126 12.81 -9.34 -20.20
CA SER A 126 13.60 -8.35 -19.43
C SER A 126 12.95 -6.96 -19.43
N PRO A 127 11.72 -6.83 -18.94
CA PRO A 127 10.98 -5.57 -18.97
C PRO A 127 11.66 -4.53 -18.07
N ARG A 128 11.59 -3.23 -18.42
CA ARG A 128 12.08 -2.15 -17.58
C ARG A 128 11.14 -1.84 -16.42
N VAL A 129 9.85 -2.06 -16.62
CA VAL A 129 8.79 -1.81 -15.62
C VAL A 129 8.05 -3.10 -15.34
N ILE A 130 7.93 -3.45 -14.06
CA ILE A 130 7.16 -4.61 -13.58
C ILE A 130 5.95 -4.08 -12.83
N ILE A 131 4.77 -4.50 -13.25
CA ILE A 131 3.49 -4.12 -12.63
C ILE A 131 2.87 -5.37 -12.01
N LEU A 132 2.59 -5.33 -10.71
CA LEU A 132 2.05 -6.44 -9.94
C LEU A 132 0.74 -5.99 -9.27
N ASP A 133 -0.39 -6.55 -9.69
CA ASP A 133 -1.68 -6.21 -9.10
C ASP A 133 -2.00 -7.18 -7.95
N GLU A 134 -2.05 -6.66 -6.72
CA GLU A 134 -2.33 -7.39 -5.47
C GLU A 134 -1.52 -8.71 -5.33
N PRO A 135 -0.18 -8.70 -5.44
CA PRO A 135 0.63 -9.92 -5.56
C PRO A 135 0.64 -10.82 -4.32
N THR A 136 0.15 -10.34 -3.20
CA THR A 136 0.14 -11.04 -1.90
C THR A 136 -1.24 -11.53 -1.48
N VAL A 137 -2.29 -11.18 -2.21
CA VAL A 137 -3.68 -11.51 -1.86
C VAL A 137 -3.91 -13.01 -1.70
N GLY A 138 -4.39 -13.40 -0.49
CA GLY A 138 -4.76 -14.77 -0.16
C GLY A 138 -3.60 -15.74 -0.06
N LEU A 139 -2.39 -15.23 0.17
CA LEU A 139 -1.21 -16.01 0.57
C LEU A 139 -1.15 -16.13 2.09
N ASP A 140 -0.49 -17.17 2.58
CA ASP A 140 -0.18 -17.29 4.01
C ASP A 140 0.97 -16.31 4.42
N PRO A 141 1.14 -16.01 5.73
CA PRO A 141 2.11 -15.04 6.19
C PRO A 141 3.56 -15.32 5.75
N LEU A 142 3.96 -16.58 5.66
CA LEU A 142 5.31 -16.94 5.23
C LEU A 142 5.50 -16.64 3.74
N GLN A 143 4.51 -17.00 2.91
CA GLN A 143 4.53 -16.72 1.49
C GLN A 143 4.52 -15.22 1.20
N ILE A 144 3.79 -14.41 1.99
CA ILE A 144 3.80 -12.95 1.91
C ILE A 144 5.23 -12.41 2.10
N ILE A 145 5.92 -12.86 3.15
CA ILE A 145 7.31 -12.45 3.40
C ILE A 145 8.22 -12.79 2.21
N GLU A 146 8.06 -13.99 1.65
CA GLU A 146 8.88 -14.42 0.52
C GLU A 146 8.59 -13.64 -0.77
N ILE A 147 7.32 -13.28 -1.04
CA ILE A 147 6.95 -12.46 -2.20
C ILE A 147 7.45 -11.03 -2.02
N ARG A 148 7.36 -10.45 -0.82
CA ARG A 148 7.91 -9.12 -0.51
C ARG A 148 9.42 -9.06 -0.75
N GLU A 149 10.14 -10.08 -0.31
CA GLU A 149 11.57 -10.16 -0.54
C GLU A 149 11.91 -10.27 -2.04
N LEU A 150 11.14 -11.06 -2.80
CA LEU A 150 11.27 -11.12 -4.26
C LEU A 150 11.02 -9.74 -4.91
N ILE A 151 9.96 -9.03 -4.53
CA ILE A 151 9.66 -7.68 -5.04
C ILE A 151 10.80 -6.72 -4.74
N ARG A 152 11.37 -6.75 -3.52
CA ARG A 152 12.51 -5.91 -3.15
C ARG A 152 13.75 -6.21 -4.01
N GLN A 153 14.04 -7.49 -4.28
CA GLN A 153 15.14 -7.89 -5.15
C GLN A 153 14.93 -7.41 -6.59
N LEU A 154 13.72 -7.54 -7.12
CA LEU A 154 13.37 -7.04 -8.45
C LEU A 154 13.50 -5.51 -8.54
N GLY A 155 13.16 -4.79 -7.48
CA GLY A 155 13.32 -3.34 -7.39
C GLY A 155 14.76 -2.85 -7.53
N GLN A 156 15.77 -3.70 -7.34
CA GLN A 156 17.18 -3.31 -7.51
C GLN A 156 17.58 -3.11 -8.98
N THR A 157 16.88 -3.77 -9.90
CA THR A 157 17.21 -3.79 -11.32
C THR A 157 16.07 -3.35 -12.25
N HIS A 158 14.87 -3.17 -11.70
CA HIS A 158 13.68 -2.80 -12.45
C HIS A 158 12.94 -1.67 -11.72
N THR A 159 12.12 -0.92 -12.43
CA THR A 159 11.06 -0.14 -11.79
C THR A 159 9.91 -1.07 -11.46
N VAL A 160 9.57 -1.22 -10.19
CA VAL A 160 8.44 -2.07 -9.78
C VAL A 160 7.30 -1.20 -9.29
N LEU A 161 6.11 -1.41 -9.83
CA LEU A 161 4.85 -0.84 -9.34
C LEU A 161 3.96 -1.98 -8.86
N PHE A 162 3.63 -2.03 -7.56
CA PHE A 162 2.68 -3.03 -7.09
C PHE A 162 1.53 -2.39 -6.33
N SER A 163 0.34 -2.96 -6.50
CA SER A 163 -0.84 -2.54 -5.75
C SER A 163 -1.00 -3.34 -4.47
N SER A 164 -1.50 -2.69 -3.43
CA SER A 164 -1.97 -3.33 -2.21
C SER A 164 -3.06 -2.48 -1.53
N HIS A 165 -3.92 -3.12 -0.79
CA HIS A 165 -4.84 -2.46 0.14
C HIS A 165 -4.31 -2.51 1.59
N ILE A 166 -3.14 -3.10 1.82
CA ILE A 166 -2.51 -3.27 3.13
C ILE A 166 -1.32 -2.31 3.25
N LEU A 167 -1.47 -1.31 4.10
CA LEU A 167 -0.47 -0.27 4.29
C LEU A 167 0.89 -0.82 4.75
N SER A 168 0.90 -1.74 5.73
CA SER A 168 2.14 -2.31 6.27
C SER A 168 2.96 -3.08 5.23
N GLU A 169 2.34 -3.59 4.17
CA GLU A 169 3.05 -4.18 3.05
C GLU A 169 3.83 -3.14 2.28
N VAL A 170 3.15 -2.05 1.94
CA VAL A 170 3.70 -0.95 1.14
C VAL A 170 4.81 -0.23 1.90
N GLN A 171 4.59 0.08 3.19
CA GLN A 171 5.61 0.73 4.04
C GLN A 171 6.91 -0.08 4.16
N THR A 172 6.81 -1.42 4.14
CA THR A 172 7.97 -2.28 4.37
C THR A 172 8.92 -2.34 3.18
N ILE A 173 8.42 -2.20 1.94
CA ILE A 173 9.21 -2.49 0.74
C ILE A 173 9.27 -1.36 -0.28
N CYS A 174 8.44 -0.32 -0.16
CA CYS A 174 8.38 0.76 -1.15
C CYS A 174 9.30 1.92 -0.81
N ASP A 175 9.93 2.46 -1.84
CA ASP A 175 10.66 3.72 -1.79
C ASP A 175 9.69 4.91 -1.88
N GLN A 176 8.58 4.73 -2.62
CA GLN A 176 7.54 5.74 -2.83
C GLN A 176 6.16 5.10 -2.75
N ILE A 177 5.20 5.83 -2.20
CA ILE A 177 3.80 5.40 -2.08
C ILE A 177 2.90 6.36 -2.85
N LEU A 178 2.04 5.82 -3.71
CA LEU A 178 0.91 6.51 -4.32
C LEU A 178 -0.37 6.07 -3.62
N MET A 179 -0.99 6.95 -2.86
CA MET A 179 -2.28 6.69 -2.21
C MET A 179 -3.42 7.12 -3.12
N ILE A 180 -4.33 6.20 -3.44
CA ILE A 180 -5.52 6.47 -4.25
C ILE A 180 -6.78 6.26 -3.41
N ALA A 181 -7.71 7.20 -3.50
CA ALA A 181 -9.04 7.10 -2.93
C ALA A 181 -10.06 7.69 -3.93
N HIS A 182 -11.17 6.99 -4.15
CA HIS A 182 -12.26 7.43 -5.06
C HIS A 182 -11.79 7.86 -6.46
N GLY A 183 -10.87 7.12 -7.03
CA GLY A 183 -10.31 7.39 -8.36
C GLY A 183 -9.38 8.61 -8.44
N LYS A 184 -9.00 9.20 -7.31
CA LYS A 184 -8.10 10.35 -7.24
C LYS A 184 -6.83 10.01 -6.48
N LEU A 185 -5.70 10.58 -6.90
CA LEU A 185 -4.45 10.53 -6.15
C LEU A 185 -4.59 11.42 -4.91
N ALA A 186 -4.61 10.80 -3.74
CA ALA A 186 -4.77 11.48 -2.45
C ALA A 186 -3.42 11.95 -1.89
N ALA A 187 -2.36 11.14 -2.05
CA ALA A 187 -1.01 11.48 -1.60
C ALA A 187 0.04 10.74 -2.43
N PHE A 188 1.24 11.34 -2.52
CA PHE A 188 2.42 10.76 -3.16
C PHE A 188 3.69 11.22 -2.43
N GLY A 189 4.58 10.28 -2.10
CA GLY A 189 5.86 10.55 -1.46
C GLY A 189 6.49 9.32 -0.83
N ALA A 190 7.68 9.49 -0.25
CA ALA A 190 8.31 8.44 0.55
C ALA A 190 7.49 8.17 1.84
N PRO A 191 7.52 6.95 2.41
CA PRO A 191 6.78 6.61 3.62
C PRO A 191 6.98 7.64 4.75
N ASP A 192 8.23 7.95 5.10
CA ASP A 192 8.58 8.89 6.17
C ASP A 192 8.11 10.32 5.86
N GLU A 193 8.15 10.72 4.59
CA GLU A 193 7.69 12.03 4.14
C GLU A 193 6.17 12.14 4.25
N LEU A 194 5.44 11.11 3.87
CA LEU A 194 3.98 11.04 4.02
C LEU A 194 3.58 11.06 5.50
N GLU A 195 4.28 10.32 6.35
CA GLU A 195 4.09 10.42 7.80
C GLU A 195 4.27 11.85 8.29
N SER A 196 5.36 12.51 7.93
CA SER A 196 5.65 13.86 8.40
C SER A 196 4.69 14.93 7.87
N ARG A 197 4.23 14.80 6.63
CA ARG A 197 3.34 15.78 5.96
C ARG A 197 1.88 15.65 6.38
N LEU A 198 1.41 14.42 6.58
CA LEU A 198 0.01 14.11 6.80
C LEU A 198 -0.32 13.95 8.29
N LEU A 199 0.67 14.15 9.19
CA LEU A 199 0.48 14.02 10.62
C LEU A 199 -0.71 14.84 11.13
N THR A 200 -1.75 14.13 11.56
CA THR A 200 -2.69 14.63 12.53
C THR A 200 -1.95 14.99 13.83
N PRO A 201 -2.46 15.90 14.66
CA PRO A 201 -1.80 16.23 15.93
C PRO A 201 -1.51 14.95 16.73
N ASN A 202 -0.31 14.90 17.32
CA ASN A 202 0.07 13.82 18.25
C ASN A 202 -1.02 13.68 19.32
N GLU A 203 -1.44 12.46 19.60
CA GLU A 203 -2.49 12.17 20.58
C GLU A 203 -1.89 11.54 21.84
N ILE A 204 -2.36 12.01 23.01
CA ILE A 204 -2.07 11.37 24.30
C ILE A 204 -3.39 10.92 24.88
N THR A 205 -3.51 9.63 25.17
CA THR A 205 -4.63 9.11 25.95
C THR A 205 -4.15 8.90 27.37
N LEU A 206 -4.91 9.39 28.35
CA LEU A 206 -4.62 9.15 29.75
C LEU A 206 -5.87 8.70 30.50
N THR A 207 -5.68 7.86 31.53
CA THR A 207 -6.70 7.45 32.46
C THR A 207 -6.25 7.83 33.87
N ALA A 208 -7.09 8.54 34.59
CA ALA A 208 -6.82 9.03 35.96
C ALA A 208 -8.02 8.83 36.88
N GLU A 209 -7.77 8.80 38.18
CA GLU A 209 -8.84 8.85 39.18
C GLU A 209 -9.24 10.31 39.44
N GLY A 210 -10.55 10.57 39.58
CA GLY A 210 -11.08 11.90 39.89
C GLY A 210 -12.37 12.23 39.17
N THR A 211 -12.66 13.54 39.08
CA THR A 211 -13.82 14.04 38.33
C THR A 211 -13.36 14.71 37.03
N GLU A 212 -14.26 14.80 36.05
CA GLU A 212 -13.97 15.52 34.80
C GLU A 212 -13.48 16.95 35.05
N GLU A 213 -14.04 17.64 36.03
CA GLU A 213 -13.70 19.02 36.39
C GLU A 213 -12.25 19.12 36.91
N GLN A 214 -11.85 18.17 37.77
CA GLN A 214 -10.48 18.11 38.31
C GLN A 214 -9.47 17.83 37.20
N VAL A 215 -9.73 16.85 36.35
CA VAL A 215 -8.86 16.52 35.22
C VAL A 215 -8.78 17.69 34.24
N ARG A 216 -9.91 18.33 33.93
CA ARG A 216 -9.97 19.50 33.06
C ARG A 216 -9.10 20.65 33.56
N ALA A 217 -9.21 20.97 34.87
CA ALA A 217 -8.41 22.03 35.49
C ALA A 217 -6.89 21.78 35.42
N LEU A 218 -6.45 20.51 35.55
CA LEU A 218 -5.05 20.12 35.41
C LEU A 218 -4.57 20.27 33.96
N LEU A 219 -5.41 19.94 32.98
CA LEU A 219 -5.08 20.03 31.56
C LEU A 219 -5.05 21.48 31.06
N ASP A 220 -5.84 22.39 31.67
CA ASP A 220 -5.84 23.84 31.30
C ASP A 220 -4.48 24.51 31.53
N GLY A 221 -3.68 23.99 32.46
CA GLY A 221 -2.31 24.49 32.71
C GLY A 221 -1.26 24.12 31.68
N ILE A 222 -1.59 23.27 30.69
CA ILE A 222 -0.63 22.72 29.71
C ILE A 222 -0.88 23.32 28.33
N GLY A 223 -0.18 24.40 28.00
CA GLY A 223 -0.38 25.17 26.76
C GLY A 223 -0.10 24.46 25.44
N ALA A 224 0.53 23.28 25.47
CA ALA A 224 0.81 22.48 24.29
C ALA A 224 -0.41 21.65 23.82
N ILE A 225 -1.48 21.58 24.61
CA ILE A 225 -2.72 20.85 24.29
C ILE A 225 -3.60 21.74 23.43
N THR A 226 -3.88 21.32 22.19
CA THR A 226 -4.69 22.05 21.21
C THR A 226 -6.15 21.58 21.14
N GLY A 227 -6.40 20.35 21.63
CA GLY A 227 -7.73 19.76 21.68
C GLY A 227 -7.83 18.71 22.76
N ARG A 228 -9.02 18.51 23.30
CA ARG A 228 -9.27 17.50 24.35
C ARG A 228 -10.70 16.96 24.29
N SER A 229 -10.83 15.68 24.60
CA SER A 229 -12.10 15.00 24.91
C SER A 229 -11.92 14.31 26.23
N ILE A 230 -12.83 14.58 27.20
CA ILE A 230 -12.76 14.02 28.53
C ILE A 230 -14.07 13.26 28.75
N THR A 231 -13.97 12.03 29.22
CA THR A 231 -15.12 11.13 29.47
C THR A 231 -14.97 10.50 30.86
N ALA A 232 -15.99 10.64 31.70
CA ALA A 232 -16.06 9.92 32.96
C ALA A 232 -16.44 8.46 32.70
N GLU A 233 -15.80 7.55 33.43
CA GLU A 233 -16.08 6.12 33.43
C GLU A 233 -16.62 5.66 34.79
N GLU A 234 -17.16 4.45 34.83
CA GLU A 234 -17.62 3.88 36.08
C GLU A 234 -16.47 3.70 37.09
N GLY A 235 -16.73 3.88 38.39
CA GLY A 235 -15.72 3.70 39.43
C GLY A 235 -14.85 4.93 39.74
N GLY A 236 -15.23 6.12 39.26
CA GLY A 236 -14.49 7.37 39.54
C GLY A 236 -13.25 7.53 38.69
N LEU A 237 -13.22 6.85 37.54
CA LEU A 237 -12.17 6.97 36.53
C LEU A 237 -12.56 7.99 35.47
N VAL A 238 -11.56 8.68 34.94
CA VAL A 238 -11.71 9.64 33.85
C VAL A 238 -10.69 9.33 32.79
N THR A 239 -11.17 9.10 31.56
CA THR A 239 -10.31 8.97 30.38
C THR A 239 -10.29 10.29 29.59
N ALA A 240 -9.12 10.81 29.32
CA ALA A 240 -8.92 12.00 28.49
C ALA A 240 -8.09 11.67 27.25
N ARG A 241 -8.59 12.10 26.08
CA ARG A 241 -7.85 12.09 24.82
C ARG A 241 -7.44 13.52 24.50
N LEU A 242 -6.14 13.73 24.34
CA LEU A 242 -5.52 15.04 24.20
C LEU A 242 -4.85 15.11 22.83
N LYS A 243 -5.11 16.17 22.08
CA LYS A 243 -4.40 16.51 20.86
C LYS A 243 -3.36 17.58 21.17
N THR A 244 -2.12 17.39 20.70
CA THR A 244 -1.04 18.36 20.91
C THR A 244 -0.68 19.06 19.59
N GLY A 245 -0.06 20.23 19.69
CA GLY A 245 0.46 20.94 18.51
C GLY A 245 1.52 20.10 17.77
N ARG A 246 1.64 20.30 16.45
CA ARG A 246 2.58 19.53 15.58
C ARG A 246 4.04 19.66 16.02
N GLU A 247 4.43 20.80 16.58
CA GLU A 247 5.79 21.06 17.03
C GLU A 247 6.06 20.64 18.49
N ALA A 248 5.01 20.23 19.22
CA ALA A 248 5.16 19.86 20.60
C ALA A 248 5.79 18.47 20.76
N SER A 249 6.85 18.38 21.53
CA SER A 249 7.44 17.10 21.90
C SER A 249 6.47 16.32 22.80
N LEU A 250 6.00 15.15 22.32
CA LEU A 250 5.12 14.28 23.12
C LEU A 250 5.73 13.92 24.48
N HIS A 251 7.06 13.74 24.55
CA HIS A 251 7.74 13.43 25.81
C HIS A 251 7.72 14.60 26.78
N ASP A 252 7.83 15.85 26.29
CA ASP A 252 7.77 17.02 27.17
C ASP A 252 6.35 17.28 27.67
N VAL A 253 5.35 17.07 26.79
CA VAL A 253 3.92 17.13 27.19
C VAL A 253 3.59 16.04 28.19
N SER A 254 4.06 14.80 27.98
CA SER A 254 3.86 13.69 28.92
C SER A 254 4.49 13.96 30.26
N ARG A 255 5.68 14.54 30.27
CA ARG A 255 6.37 14.96 31.53
C ARG A 255 5.58 16.02 32.25
N ALA A 256 5.05 17.02 31.53
CA ALA A 256 4.23 18.08 32.09
C ALA A 256 2.93 17.52 32.69
N LEU A 257 2.25 16.60 31.98
CA LEU A 257 1.07 15.88 32.48
C LEU A 257 1.38 15.12 33.76
N PHE A 258 2.45 14.30 33.74
CA PHE A 258 2.85 13.53 34.91
C PHE A 258 3.03 14.43 36.17
N PHE A 259 3.77 15.53 36.04
CA PHE A 259 4.02 16.43 37.15
C PHE A 259 2.77 17.20 37.58
N ALA A 260 1.87 17.55 36.66
CA ALA A 260 0.61 18.20 37.00
C ALA A 260 -0.30 17.29 37.87
N PHE A 261 -0.46 16.02 37.47
CA PHE A 261 -1.23 15.04 38.25
C PHE A 261 -0.56 14.70 39.57
N ALA A 262 0.76 14.46 39.58
CA ALA A 262 1.51 14.17 40.80
C ALA A 262 1.47 15.34 41.81
N GLY A 263 1.59 16.59 41.34
CA GLY A 263 1.52 17.79 42.16
C GLY A 263 0.14 18.03 42.76
N ALA A 264 -0.94 17.60 42.11
CA ALA A 264 -2.32 17.68 42.60
C ALA A 264 -2.71 16.48 43.46
N GLY A 265 -1.83 15.48 43.61
CA GLY A 265 -2.16 14.24 44.34
C GLY A 265 -3.19 13.36 43.60
N GLY A 266 -3.41 13.58 42.32
CA GLY A 266 -4.32 12.80 41.50
C GLY A 266 -3.62 11.59 40.89
N PRO A 267 -4.08 10.35 41.11
CA PRO A 267 -3.48 9.16 40.52
C PRO A 267 -3.66 9.14 39.02
N LEU A 268 -2.55 9.15 38.27
CA LEU A 268 -2.52 8.88 36.85
C LEU A 268 -2.24 7.38 36.68
N LEU A 269 -3.23 6.64 36.19
CA LEU A 269 -3.19 5.18 36.11
C LEU A 269 -2.57 4.69 34.81
N GLU A 270 -2.87 5.38 33.71
CA GLU A 270 -2.36 5.04 32.39
C GLU A 270 -2.06 6.30 31.59
N MET A 271 -1.00 6.27 30.79
CA MET A 271 -0.70 7.29 29.79
C MET A 271 -0.09 6.64 28.57
N ALA A 272 -0.83 6.66 27.47
CA ALA A 272 -0.42 6.13 26.19
C ALA A 272 -0.15 7.27 25.18
N LEU A 273 1.02 7.22 24.55
CA LEU A 273 1.41 8.17 23.51
C LEU A 273 1.07 7.55 22.16
N LYS A 274 0.12 8.13 21.44
CA LYS A 274 -0.20 7.75 20.08
C LYS A 274 0.48 8.73 19.13
N LYS A 275 1.55 8.27 18.48
CA LYS A 275 2.06 8.98 17.30
C LYS A 275 1.06 8.73 16.17
N ALA A 276 0.69 9.78 15.45
CA ALA A 276 -0.01 9.60 14.21
C ALA A 276 0.83 8.68 13.31
N ASN A 277 0.18 7.75 12.66
CA ASN A 277 0.80 6.82 11.72
C ASN A 277 0.09 6.92 10.36
N LEU A 278 0.70 6.41 9.32
CA LEU A 278 0.10 6.39 7.98
C LEU A 278 -1.22 5.63 7.92
N GLU A 279 -1.48 4.73 8.88
CA GLU A 279 -2.71 3.94 8.98
C GLU A 279 -3.90 4.81 9.35
N ASP A 280 -3.74 5.71 10.33
CA ASP A 280 -4.76 6.69 10.70
C ASP A 280 -5.07 7.63 9.53
N ILE A 281 -4.05 8.06 8.81
CA ILE A 281 -4.18 8.90 7.62
C ILE A 281 -4.91 8.16 6.49
N PHE A 282 -4.55 6.91 6.27
CA PHE A 282 -5.19 6.08 5.27
C PHE A 282 -6.68 5.89 5.56
N ILE A 283 -7.03 5.66 6.83
CA ILE A 283 -8.42 5.57 7.30
C ILE A 283 -9.14 6.91 7.08
N GLU A 284 -8.56 8.02 7.52
CA GLU A 284 -9.16 9.36 7.37
C GLU A 284 -9.39 9.71 5.90
N LEU A 285 -8.42 9.49 5.02
CA LEU A 285 -8.56 9.72 3.58
C LEU A 285 -9.62 8.82 2.93
N THR A 286 -9.86 7.63 3.48
CA THR A 286 -10.89 6.72 2.98
C THR A 286 -12.27 7.04 3.54
N GLU A 287 -12.39 7.53 4.78
CA GLU A 287 -13.66 7.90 5.42
C GLU A 287 -14.18 9.28 4.97
N GLN A 288 -13.35 10.31 4.91
CA GLN A 288 -13.75 11.64 4.43
C GLN A 288 -14.31 11.63 3.01
N SER A 289 -13.95 10.63 2.26
CA SER A 289 -14.43 10.44 0.89
C SER A 289 -15.76 9.67 0.81
N ALA A 290 -16.21 9.02 1.89
CA ALA A 290 -17.51 8.36 1.97
C ALA A 290 -18.65 9.36 2.28
N GLU A 291 -18.32 10.54 2.83
CA GLU A 291 -19.31 11.57 3.20
C GLU A 291 -19.60 12.60 2.09
N ALA A 292 -18.92 12.52 0.94
CA ALA A 292 -19.28 13.37 -0.20
C ALA A 292 -20.60 12.89 -0.83
N PRO A 293 -21.71 13.67 -0.77
CA PRO A 293 -22.99 13.21 -1.28
C PRO A 293 -22.92 12.98 -2.79
N ALA A 294 -23.55 11.90 -3.26
CA ALA A 294 -23.91 11.68 -4.65
C ALA A 294 -24.91 12.80 -5.07
N ALA A 295 -24.37 13.95 -5.43
CA ALA A 295 -25.14 15.06 -6.00
C ALA A 295 -24.94 15.07 -7.51
N ALA A 296 -26.06 14.92 -8.22
CA ALA A 296 -26.26 15.15 -9.62
C ALA A 296 -26.01 13.97 -10.60
N GLU A 297 -26.84 12.93 -10.48
CA GLU A 297 -27.38 12.26 -11.67
C GLU A 297 -28.91 12.38 -11.61
N GLY A 298 -29.44 13.34 -12.33
CA GLY A 298 -30.88 13.49 -12.46
C GLY A 298 -31.24 14.84 -13.05
N GLU A 299 -31.27 14.88 -14.37
CA GLU A 299 -32.21 15.65 -15.20
C GLU A 299 -31.57 15.97 -16.56
N GLU A 300 -31.66 15.01 -17.46
CA GLU A 300 -31.77 15.30 -18.90
C GLU A 300 -32.43 14.11 -19.56
N GLY A 301 -33.72 14.28 -19.85
CA GLY A 301 -34.44 13.29 -20.63
C GLY A 301 -35.92 13.54 -20.68
N GLN A 302 -36.34 14.53 -21.41
CA GLN A 302 -37.61 14.54 -22.15
C GLN A 302 -37.78 15.83 -22.91
N ALA A 303 -37.40 15.82 -24.18
CA ALA A 303 -38.08 16.56 -25.24
C ALA A 303 -37.65 15.97 -26.58
#